data_1ee79d99d83be84afe810347aa74fcbe
#
_entry.id   1ee79d99d83be84afe810347aa74fcbe
#
_cell.length_a   1.000
_cell.length_b   1.000
_cell.length_c   1.000
_cell.angle_alpha   90.00
_cell.angle_beta   90.00
_cell.angle_gamma   90.00
#
_symmetry.space_group_name_H-M   'P 1'
#
loop_
_entity.id
_entity.type
_entity.pdbx_description
1 polymer ?
#
loop_
_entity_poly.entity_id
_entity_poly.type
_entity_poly.pdbx_seq_one_letter_code
_entity_poly.pdbx_strand_id
1 'polypeptide(L)' 'MTVKEMCVKYYPKLWGKDRLQTLVKTGKLSVEDYKEITGEEYKEE' A
#
# COMPACT_ATOMS: atom_id res chain seq x y z
N MET A 1 -5.52 0.44 14.96
CA MET A 1 -4.60 0.77 13.87
C MET A 1 -5.11 0.18 12.57
N THR A 2 -5.21 0.99 11.53
CA THR A 2 -5.69 0.52 10.24
C THR A 2 -4.52 0.03 9.38
N VAL A 3 -4.88 -0.72 8.33
CA VAL A 3 -3.84 -1.20 7.39
C VAL A 3 -3.13 0.00 6.76
N LYS A 4 -3.88 1.06 6.46
CA LYS A 4 -3.28 2.27 5.90
C LYS A 4 -2.23 2.87 6.84
N GLU A 5 -2.55 2.95 8.11
CA GLU A 5 -1.61 3.49 9.10
C GLU A 5 -0.36 2.63 9.19
N MET A 6 -0.51 1.33 9.15
CA MET A 6 0.64 0.43 9.17
C MET A 6 1.50 0.62 7.92
N CYS A 7 0.87 0.79 6.78
CA CYS A 7 1.62 1.00 5.54
C CYS A 7 2.40 2.30 5.58
N VAL A 8 1.79 3.38 6.07
CA VAL A 8 2.48 4.66 6.19
C VAL A 8 3.67 4.55 7.13
N LYS A 9 3.50 3.77 8.19
CA LYS A 9 4.54 3.62 9.19
C LYS A 9 5.71 2.79 8.70
N TYR A 10 5.44 1.72 7.97
CA TYR A 10 6.47 0.76 7.57
C TYR A 10 7.04 0.98 6.17
N TYR A 11 6.27 1.57 5.30
CA TYR A 11 6.74 1.88 3.96
C TYR A 11 7.56 3.17 3.99
N PRO A 12 8.68 3.26 3.31
CA PRO A 12 9.34 2.21 2.49
C PRO A 12 10.40 1.42 3.25
N LYS A 13 10.54 1.63 4.53
CA LYS A 13 11.66 1.04 5.27
C LYS A 13 11.56 -0.47 5.41
N LEU A 14 10.46 -0.95 5.97
CA LEU A 14 10.28 -2.38 6.19
C LEU A 14 9.50 -3.03 5.06
N TRP A 15 8.57 -2.29 4.46
CA TRP A 15 7.72 -2.80 3.39
C TRP A 15 8.05 -2.08 2.10
N GLY A 16 8.06 -2.83 0.98
CA GLY A 16 8.23 -2.23 -0.32
C GLY A 16 6.90 -2.11 -1.04
N LYS A 17 6.95 -1.57 -2.25
CA LYS A 17 5.74 -1.43 -3.05
C LYS A 17 5.08 -2.78 -3.31
N ASP A 18 5.87 -3.84 -3.46
CA ASP A 18 5.33 -5.17 -3.68
C ASP A 18 4.40 -5.58 -2.56
N ARG A 19 4.78 -5.26 -1.33
CA ARG A 19 3.93 -5.59 -0.18
C ARG A 19 2.62 -4.84 -0.26
N LEU A 20 2.68 -3.55 -0.59
CA LEU A 20 1.48 -2.74 -0.69
C LEU A 20 0.58 -3.22 -1.83
N GLN A 21 1.17 -3.62 -2.95
CA GLN A 21 0.39 -4.15 -4.06
C GLN A 21 -0.33 -5.43 -3.65
N THR A 22 0.32 -6.28 -2.89
CA THR A 22 -0.31 -7.50 -2.39
C THR A 22 -1.49 -7.16 -1.50
N LEU A 23 -1.34 -6.16 -0.64
CA LEU A 23 -2.43 -5.74 0.23
C LEU A 23 -3.62 -5.20 -0.58
N VAL A 24 -3.33 -4.48 -1.66
CA VAL A 24 -4.39 -3.99 -2.54
C VAL A 24 -5.10 -5.16 -3.21
N LYS A 25 -4.34 -6.12 -3.69
CA LYS A 25 -4.92 -7.29 -4.37
C LYS A 25 -5.82 -8.10 -3.44
N THR A 26 -5.45 -8.20 -2.18
CA THR A 26 -6.24 -8.97 -1.21
C THR A 26 -7.42 -8.17 -0.67
N GLY A 27 -7.52 -6.90 -1.03
CA GLY A 27 -8.63 -6.07 -0.58
C GLY A 27 -8.43 -5.43 0.77
N LYS A 28 -7.25 -5.53 1.34
CA LYS A 28 -6.97 -4.93 2.64
C LYS A 28 -6.58 -3.47 2.53
N LEU A 29 -6.07 -3.05 1.38
CA LEU A 29 -5.69 -1.68 1.13
C LEU A 29 -6.39 -1.20 -0.14
N SER A 30 -6.91 0.03 -0.12
CA SER A 30 -7.58 0.56 -1.30
C SER A 30 -6.55 1.13 -2.28
N VAL A 31 -6.95 1.21 -3.55
CA VAL A 31 -6.08 1.78 -4.58
C VAL A 31 -5.76 3.23 -4.25
N GLU A 32 -6.73 3.95 -3.72
CA GLU A 32 -6.52 5.34 -3.35
C GLU A 32 -5.49 5.48 -2.23
N ASP A 33 -5.57 4.60 -1.24
CA ASP A 33 -4.60 4.60 -0.16
C ASP A 33 -3.21 4.24 -0.65
N TYR A 34 -3.12 3.28 -1.57
CA TYR A 34 -1.84 2.92 -2.17
C TYR A 34 -1.21 4.14 -2.83
N LYS A 35 -1.99 4.86 -3.63
CA LYS A 35 -1.49 6.05 -4.32
C LYS A 35 -1.02 7.11 -3.32
N GLU A 36 -1.79 7.29 -2.27
CA GLU A 36 -1.46 8.30 -1.26
C GLU A 36 -0.16 7.96 -0.52
N ILE A 37 0.04 6.69 -0.23
CA ILE A 37 1.21 6.25 0.51
C ILE A 37 2.46 6.22 -0.37
N THR A 38 2.35 5.67 -1.57
CA THR A 38 3.51 5.52 -2.46
C THR A 38 3.74 6.70 -3.38
N GLY A 39 2.71 7.50 -3.60
CA GLY A 39 2.78 8.60 -4.54
C GLY A 39 2.61 8.17 -5.99
N GLU A 40 2.30 6.90 -6.23
CA GLU A 40 2.12 6.37 -7.57
C GLU A 40 0.80 5.62 -7.66
N GLU A 41 0.20 5.66 -8.83
CA GLU A 41 -1.04 4.94 -9.05
C GLU A 41 -0.80 3.44 -9.04
N TYR A 42 -1.72 2.72 -8.43
CA TYR A 42 -1.68 1.27 -8.46
C TYR A 42 -1.99 0.77 -9.86
N LYS A 43 -1.13 -0.07 -10.39
CA LYS A 43 -1.36 -0.68 -11.67
C LYS A 43 -1.51 -2.18 -11.48
N GLU A 44 -2.63 -2.69 -11.89
CA GLU A 44 -2.88 -4.11 -11.85
C GLU A 44 -2.37 -4.75 -13.13
N GLU A 45 -1.56 -5.79 -12.97
CA GLU A 45 -1.05 -6.50 -14.12
C GLU A 45 -1.74 -7.82 -14.32
#